data_751440e5ec7c81fd99febe2aa3338522
#
_entry.id   751440e5ec7c81fd99febe2aa3338522
#
_cell.length_a   1.000
_cell.length_b   1.000
_cell.length_c   1.000
_cell.angle_alpha   90.00
_cell.angle_beta   90.00
_cell.angle_gamma   90.00
#
_symmetry.space_group_name_H-M   'P 1'
#
loop_
_entity.id
_entity.type
_entity.pdbx_description
1 polymer ?
#
loop_
_entity_poly.entity_id
_entity_poly.type
_entity_poly.pdbx_seq_one_letter_code
_entity_poly.pdbx_strand_id
1 'polypeptide(L)'
;MQSRLSSSVKVFYPKLSRAEVISRLQAGLKELQQKLPIIRAVLFGSYAQGRYTVSSDIDLLIVYAGPARPDAYACVKKILDLPRLEPHLYTHAEYEQSREMLEKMTEGGIVLWDRS
;
A
#
# COMPACT_ATOMS: atom_id res chain seq x y z
N MET A 1 -24.61 23.31 15.46
CA MET A 1 -24.43 22.56 15.02
C MET A 1 -24.36 21.91 14.62
N GLN A 2 -24.12 21.98 14.90
CA GLN A 2 -23.83 21.15 14.46
C GLN A 2 -23.35 20.53 14.14
N SER A 3 -23.18 20.87 14.67
CA SER A 3 -22.63 20.09 14.34
C SER A 3 -22.39 19.55 14.16
N ARG A 4 -22.17 19.87 14.43
CA ARG A 4 -21.84 19.11 14.14
C ARG A 4 -21.75 18.35 13.80
N LEU A 5 -21.73 18.57 14.10
CA LEU A 5 -21.57 17.62 13.76
C LEU A 5 -21.23 17.04 13.51
N SER A 6 -21.09 17.19 13.85
CA SER A 6 -20.64 16.41 13.59
C SER A 6 -20.46 15.80 13.41
N SER A 7 -20.30 16.05 13.81
CA SER A 7 -20.01 15.17 13.66
C SER A 7 -20.19 14.44 13.35
N SER A 8 -20.07 14.58 13.74
CA SER A 8 -20.16 13.58 13.51
C SER A 8 -20.35 13.07 12.95
N VAL A 9 -20.09 13.17 13.12
CA VAL A 9 -20.15 12.46 12.63
C VAL A 9 -20.14 11.80 12.32
N LYS A 10 -20.20 11.36 12.89
CA LYS A 10 -20.05 10.56 12.72
C LYS A 10 -19.73 10.21 11.88
N VAL A 11 -19.54 10.15 12.55
CA VAL A 11 -19.13 9.98 11.26
C VAL A 11 -18.64 8.64 10.83
N PHE A 12 -19.18 8.07 9.89
CA PHE A 12 -18.58 6.99 9.35
C PHE A 12 -17.87 7.34 8.14
N TYR A 13 -16.66 6.78 7.92
CA TYR A 13 -16.00 6.83 6.66
C TYR A 13 -16.48 5.65 5.88
N PRO A 14 -17.09 5.84 4.72
CA PRO A 14 -17.42 4.71 3.89
C PRO A 14 -16.12 3.98 3.56
N LYS A 15 -16.16 2.67 3.51
CA LYS A 15 -14.96 1.94 3.11
C LYS A 15 -14.61 2.34 1.68
N LEU A 16 -13.31 2.45 1.43
CA LEU A 16 -12.83 2.73 0.08
C LEU A 16 -13.05 1.48 -0.77
N SER A 17 -13.51 1.66 -1.98
CA SER A 17 -13.63 0.54 -2.91
C SER A 17 -12.24 0.12 -3.35
N ARG A 18 -12.15 -1.12 -3.86
CA ARG A 18 -10.89 -1.60 -4.38
C ARG A 18 -10.39 -0.70 -5.51
N ALA A 19 -11.29 -0.25 -6.37
CA ALA A 19 -10.92 0.63 -7.48
C ALA A 19 -10.34 1.95 -6.97
N GLU A 20 -10.94 2.50 -5.91
CA GLU A 20 -10.42 3.73 -5.32
C GLU A 20 -9.04 3.54 -4.69
N VAL A 21 -8.86 2.43 -3.99
CA VAL A 21 -7.57 2.12 -3.40
C VAL A 21 -6.51 1.98 -4.48
N ILE A 22 -6.81 1.22 -5.54
CA ILE A 22 -5.87 1.04 -6.65
C ILE A 22 -5.51 2.38 -7.28
N SER A 23 -6.51 3.21 -7.54
CA SER A 23 -6.28 4.51 -8.16
C SER A 23 -5.38 5.40 -7.31
N ARG A 24 -5.65 5.46 -6.01
CA ARG A 24 -4.85 6.26 -5.10
C ARG A 24 -3.44 5.73 -4.96
N LEU A 25 -3.31 4.40 -4.89
CA LEU A 25 -1.98 3.80 -4.79
C LEU A 25 -1.16 4.06 -6.03
N GLN A 26 -1.77 3.94 -7.21
CA GLN A 26 -1.03 4.19 -8.45
C GLN A 26 -0.57 5.63 -8.55
N ALA A 27 -1.41 6.58 -8.17
CA ALA A 27 -1.02 7.99 -8.18
C ALA A 27 0.10 8.23 -7.17
N GLY A 28 -0.04 7.67 -5.98
CA GLY A 28 0.98 7.84 -4.94
C GLY A 28 2.31 7.18 -5.29
N LEU A 29 2.25 6.04 -5.97
CA LEU A 29 3.49 5.35 -6.37
C LEU A 29 4.28 6.16 -7.37
N LYS A 30 3.62 6.89 -8.27
CA LYS A 30 4.32 7.77 -9.19
C LYS A 30 5.08 8.85 -8.44
N GLU A 31 4.48 9.40 -7.41
CA GLU A 31 5.14 10.40 -6.58
C GLU A 31 6.26 9.79 -5.77
N LEU A 32 5.98 8.63 -5.17
CA LEU A 32 6.95 7.93 -4.33
C LEU A 32 8.20 7.54 -5.12
N GLN A 33 8.04 7.21 -6.39
CA GLN A 33 9.15 6.81 -7.24
C GLN A 33 10.27 7.85 -7.26
N GLN A 34 9.91 9.11 -7.09
CA GLN A 34 10.91 10.19 -7.10
C GLN A 34 11.74 10.22 -5.83
N LYS A 35 11.24 9.62 -4.76
CA LYS A 35 11.94 9.59 -3.48
C LYS A 35 12.54 8.23 -3.17
N LEU A 36 11.89 7.18 -3.64
CA LEU A 36 12.29 5.82 -3.32
C LEU A 36 12.17 5.01 -4.61
N PRO A 37 13.30 4.54 -5.18
CA PRO A 37 13.24 3.88 -6.51
C PRO A 37 12.53 2.54 -6.40
N ILE A 38 11.28 2.51 -6.82
CA ILE A 38 10.44 1.33 -6.70
C ILE A 38 10.71 0.38 -7.86
N ILE A 39 10.87 -0.89 -7.55
CA ILE A 39 11.01 -1.95 -8.54
C ILE A 39 9.68 -2.67 -8.73
N ARG A 40 8.97 -2.91 -7.64
CA ARG A 40 7.73 -3.67 -7.72
C ARG A 40 6.80 -3.26 -6.59
N ALA A 41 5.51 -3.20 -6.87
CA ALA A 41 4.50 -2.94 -5.84
C ALA A 41 3.30 -3.83 -6.13
N VAL A 42 2.83 -4.54 -5.09
CA VAL A 42 1.72 -5.49 -5.22
C VAL A 42 0.73 -5.26 -4.08
N LEU A 43 -0.52 -5.00 -4.45
CA LEU A 43 -1.61 -4.97 -3.49
C LEU A 43 -2.06 -6.40 -3.23
N PHE A 44 -2.08 -6.81 -1.96
CA PHE A 44 -2.47 -8.18 -1.64
C PHE A 44 -3.38 -8.19 -0.41
N GLY A 45 -3.78 -9.37 0.03
CA GLY A 45 -4.66 -9.50 1.17
C GLY A 45 -6.11 -9.25 0.83
N SER A 46 -6.89 -8.78 1.81
CA SER A 46 -8.34 -8.65 1.68
C SER A 46 -8.77 -7.78 0.51
N TYR A 47 -8.08 -6.66 0.32
CA TYR A 47 -8.46 -5.75 -0.76
C TYR A 47 -8.24 -6.37 -2.14
N ALA A 48 -7.14 -7.08 -2.31
CA ALA A 48 -6.87 -7.73 -3.59
C ALA A 48 -7.89 -8.83 -3.89
N GLN A 49 -8.35 -9.51 -2.84
CA GLN A 49 -9.27 -10.62 -3.00
C GLN A 49 -10.73 -10.22 -2.96
N GLY A 50 -11.02 -8.95 -2.75
CA GLY A 50 -12.40 -8.46 -2.73
C GLY A 50 -13.15 -8.77 -1.46
N ARG A 51 -12.46 -9.21 -0.41
CA ARG A 51 -13.10 -9.56 0.87
C ARG A 51 -12.80 -8.53 1.94
N TYR A 52 -12.86 -7.27 1.57
CA TYR A 52 -12.49 -6.20 2.48
C TYR A 52 -13.72 -5.59 3.16
N THR A 53 -13.48 -5.04 4.35
CA THR A 53 -14.48 -4.32 5.12
C THR A 53 -13.89 -2.96 5.50
N VAL A 54 -14.66 -2.14 6.23
CA VAL A 54 -14.15 -0.84 6.68
C VAL A 54 -12.96 -1.00 7.62
N SER A 55 -12.82 -2.16 8.24
CA SER A 55 -11.71 -2.43 9.18
C SER A 55 -10.51 -3.10 8.53
N SER A 56 -10.58 -3.43 7.25
CA SER A 56 -9.50 -4.14 6.59
C SER A 56 -8.28 -3.26 6.41
N ASP A 57 -7.11 -3.83 6.63
CA ASP A 57 -5.86 -3.17 6.28
C ASP A 57 -5.64 -3.23 4.79
N ILE A 58 -4.90 -2.25 4.28
CA ILE A 58 -4.49 -2.24 2.88
C ILE A 58 -3.06 -2.75 2.85
N ASP A 59 -2.90 -4.02 2.47
CA ASP A 59 -1.59 -4.66 2.44
C ASP A 59 -0.89 -4.41 1.12
N LEU A 60 0.26 -3.76 1.19
CA LEU A 60 0.99 -3.36 -0.01
C LEU A 60 2.45 -3.78 0.12
N LEU A 61 2.88 -4.68 -0.76
CA LEU A 61 4.28 -5.03 -0.87
C LEU A 61 4.99 -4.01 -1.75
N ILE A 62 6.11 -3.46 -1.27
CA ILE A 62 6.94 -2.55 -2.06
C ILE A 62 8.37 -3.06 -2.01
N VAL A 63 8.93 -3.30 -3.20
CA VAL A 63 10.34 -3.66 -3.37
C VAL A 63 11.03 -2.46 -3.98
N TYR A 64 12.13 -2.02 -3.40
CA TYR A 64 12.84 -0.85 -3.90
C TYR A 64 14.33 -1.15 -4.07
N ALA A 65 14.98 -0.38 -4.95
CA ALA A 65 16.38 -0.57 -5.26
C ALA A 65 17.26 0.16 -4.25
N GLY A 66 18.50 -0.31 -4.12
CA GLY A 66 19.49 0.34 -3.28
C GLY A 66 19.57 -0.29 -1.91
N PRO A 67 20.40 0.29 -1.03
CA PRO A 67 20.49 -0.23 0.33
C PRO A 67 19.24 0.10 1.13
N ALA A 68 19.02 -0.66 2.20
CA ALA A 68 17.89 -0.41 3.08
C ALA A 68 17.96 1.01 3.64
N ARG A 69 16.83 1.70 3.61
CA ARG A 69 16.74 3.07 4.10
C ARG A 69 15.89 3.13 5.36
N PRO A 70 16.44 3.70 6.44
CA PRO A 70 15.65 3.76 7.69
C PRO A 70 14.40 4.63 7.58
N ASP A 71 14.36 5.57 6.63
CA ASP A 71 13.21 6.45 6.45
C ASP A 71 12.18 5.93 5.44
N ALA A 72 12.42 4.73 4.88
CA ALA A 72 11.56 4.24 3.80
C ALA A 72 10.11 4.09 4.25
N TYR A 73 9.89 3.50 5.42
CA TYR A 73 8.53 3.27 5.92
C TYR A 73 7.78 4.59 6.09
N ALA A 74 8.43 5.57 6.74
CA ALA A 74 7.79 6.87 6.97
C ALA A 74 7.51 7.59 5.65
N CYS A 75 8.42 7.47 4.70
CA CYS A 75 8.25 8.07 3.39
C CYS A 75 7.03 7.50 2.67
N VAL A 76 6.90 6.18 2.69
CA VAL A 76 5.76 5.51 2.06
C VAL A 76 4.46 5.93 2.72
N LYS A 77 4.40 5.90 4.04
CA LYS A 77 3.18 6.26 4.76
C LYS A 77 2.77 7.70 4.49
N LYS A 78 3.75 8.59 4.40
CA LYS A 78 3.47 10.00 4.16
C LYS A 78 2.95 10.25 2.76
N ILE A 79 3.59 9.66 1.77
CA ILE A 79 3.25 9.93 0.36
C ILE A 79 1.98 9.20 -0.06
N LEU A 80 1.83 7.95 0.31
CA LEU A 80 0.64 7.21 -0.09
C LEU A 80 -0.59 7.59 0.73
N ASP A 81 -0.40 7.96 1.97
CA ASP A 81 -1.41 8.60 2.82
C ASP A 81 -2.81 8.00 2.73
N LEU A 82 -2.89 6.69 2.93
CA LEU A 82 -4.16 5.99 2.95
C LEU A 82 -4.42 5.46 4.36
N PRO A 83 -5.68 5.53 4.82
CA PRO A 83 -5.99 4.97 6.12
C PRO A 83 -5.78 3.46 6.11
N ARG A 84 -5.23 2.95 7.20
CA ARG A 84 -4.98 1.52 7.40
C ARG A 84 -4.03 0.90 6.38
N LEU A 85 -3.18 1.73 5.78
CA LEU A 85 -2.15 1.22 4.88
C LEU A 85 -1.07 0.50 5.67
N GLU A 86 -0.78 -0.73 5.27
CA GLU A 86 0.27 -1.55 5.87
C GLU A 86 1.32 -1.88 4.81
N PRO A 87 2.36 -1.06 4.69
CA PRO A 87 3.41 -1.35 3.71
C PRO A 87 4.35 -2.43 4.23
N HIS A 88 4.68 -3.34 3.35
CA HIS A 88 5.65 -4.39 3.59
C HIS A 88 6.84 -4.09 2.69
N LEU A 89 7.89 -3.51 3.24
CA LEU A 89 8.99 -2.95 2.47
C LEU A 89 10.19 -3.88 2.45
N TYR A 90 10.72 -4.09 1.25
CA TYR A 90 11.91 -4.91 1.06
C TYR A 90 12.81 -4.23 0.05
N THR A 91 14.12 -4.27 0.28
CA THR A 91 15.05 -3.91 -0.77
C THR A 91 15.04 -5.03 -1.80
N HIS A 92 15.58 -4.75 -2.99
CA HIS A 92 15.67 -5.77 -4.03
C HIS A 92 16.45 -7.00 -3.51
N ALA A 93 17.56 -6.76 -2.79
CA ALA A 93 18.35 -7.86 -2.26
C ALA A 93 17.57 -8.70 -1.26
N GLU A 94 16.84 -8.02 -0.36
CA GLU A 94 16.00 -8.73 0.61
C GLU A 94 14.90 -9.53 -0.07
N TYR A 95 14.30 -8.94 -1.10
CA TYR A 95 13.25 -9.62 -1.86
C TYR A 95 13.78 -10.90 -2.49
N GLU A 96 14.98 -10.83 -3.10
CA GLU A 96 15.56 -12.01 -3.74
C GLU A 96 15.86 -13.11 -2.72
N GLN A 97 16.30 -12.73 -1.53
CA GLN A 97 16.57 -13.70 -0.48
C GLN A 97 15.32 -14.42 0.03
N SER A 98 14.18 -13.74 -0.04
CA SER A 98 12.91 -14.28 0.46
C SER A 98 11.88 -14.44 -0.64
N ARG A 99 12.34 -14.56 -1.87
CA ARG A 99 11.48 -14.50 -3.05
C ARG A 99 10.34 -15.50 -2.98
N GLU A 100 10.63 -16.75 -2.65
CA GLU A 100 9.61 -17.79 -2.64
C GLU A 100 8.52 -17.46 -1.61
N MET A 101 8.93 -17.06 -0.42
CA MET A 101 7.98 -16.71 0.63
C MET A 101 7.13 -15.51 0.23
N LEU A 102 7.78 -14.49 -0.35
CA LEU A 102 7.07 -13.27 -0.71
C LEU A 102 6.14 -13.45 -1.90
N GLU A 103 6.53 -14.31 -2.85
CA GLU A 103 5.64 -14.62 -3.96
C GLU A 103 4.42 -15.37 -3.47
N LYS A 104 4.59 -16.27 -2.53
CA LYS A 104 3.48 -16.97 -1.92
C LYS A 104 2.57 -16.02 -1.15
N MET A 105 3.16 -15.13 -0.38
CA MET A 105 2.42 -14.14 0.41
C MET A 105 1.54 -13.27 -0.47
N THR A 106 2.03 -12.90 -1.64
CA THR A 106 1.31 -12.00 -2.53
C THR A 106 0.60 -12.71 -3.67
N GLU A 107 0.49 -14.03 -3.59
CA GLU A 107 -0.20 -14.82 -4.60
C GLU A 107 -1.64 -14.33 -4.73
N GLY A 108 -2.09 -14.13 -5.97
CA GLY A 108 -3.43 -13.59 -6.20
C GLY A 108 -3.53 -12.09 -6.04
N GLY A 109 -2.41 -11.42 -5.75
CA GLY A 109 -2.40 -9.98 -5.59
C GLY A 109 -2.47 -9.25 -6.91
N ILE A 110 -2.58 -7.93 -6.81
CA ILE A 110 -2.68 -7.07 -7.98
C ILE A 110 -1.39 -6.29 -8.11
N VAL A 111 -0.68 -6.49 -9.23
CA VAL A 111 0.58 -5.79 -9.47
C VAL A 111 0.28 -4.37 -9.90
N LEU A 112 0.75 -3.40 -9.11
CA LEU A 112 0.52 -1.99 -9.40
C LEU A 112 1.74 -1.33 -10.03
N TRP A 113 2.90 -1.91 -9.87
CA TRP A 113 4.15 -1.35 -10.37
C TRP A 113 5.13 -2.48 -10.61
N ASP A 114 5.75 -2.51 -11.77
CA ASP A 114 6.72 -3.54 -12.09
C ASP A 114 7.69 -2.99 -13.13
N ARG A 115 8.96 -2.84 -12.73
CA ARG A 115 9.99 -2.29 -13.61
C ARG A 115 10.87 -3.35 -14.23
N SER A 116 10.64 -4.60 -13.89
CA SER A 116 11.50 -5.68 -14.40
C SER A 116 11.31 -5.92 -15.91
#